data_046d291f02a00584c5dd1847dd165e00
#
_entry.id   046d291f02a00584c5dd1847dd165e00
#
_cell.length_a   1.000
_cell.length_b   1.000
_cell.length_c   1.000
_cell.angle_alpha   90.00
_cell.angle_beta   90.00
_cell.angle_gamma   90.00
#
_symmetry.space_group_name_H-M   'P 1'
#
loop_
_entity.id
_entity.type
_entity.pdbx_description
1 polymer ?
#
loop_
_entity_poly.entity_id
_entity_poly.type
_entity_poly.pdbx_seq_one_letter_code
_entity_poly.pdbx_strand_id
1 'polypeptide(L)'
;LTVPGALPLALRPLQERVLTLTVGLDGPPVIDAVAVLSFADGANWSIRIDGLRLNAWSLPPDWSEPLTETLAWLTDVQIAVAGTVTRTPLREAPHRSWEFAILADRRERRWVEHALFDWTARVWALPVFVDTRRLGAPLAAGAVEIPVDATGLDFAVGSLAMLWRDVATYELVEVAQIANARIALRAPTRRAWPVGTRLMPCRTARLTDAPELRRHTDRLMSTQLRFEATEPCDWPPALP
;
A
#
# COMPACT_ATOMS: atom_id res chain seq x y z
N LEU A 1 14.43 1.51 -15.72
CA LEU A 1 14.21 2.57 -16.71
C LEU A 1 14.83 2.11 -18.01
N THR A 2 14.04 1.96 -19.06
CA THR A 2 14.56 1.52 -20.38
C THR A 2 14.46 2.69 -21.35
N VAL A 3 15.61 3.07 -21.92
CA VAL A 3 15.66 4.06 -23.00
C VAL A 3 15.78 3.28 -24.33
N PRO A 4 14.84 3.43 -25.26
CA PRO A 4 14.95 2.75 -26.54
C PRO A 4 16.04 3.39 -27.41
N GLY A 5 17.00 2.59 -27.85
CA GLY A 5 18.07 2.95 -28.78
C GLY A 5 19.48 2.82 -28.19
N ALA A 6 20.48 2.81 -29.07
CA ALA A 6 21.88 2.80 -28.65
C ALA A 6 22.30 4.18 -28.12
N LEU A 7 22.96 4.22 -26.98
CA LEU A 7 23.57 5.43 -26.43
C LEU A 7 25.08 5.47 -26.82
N PRO A 8 25.67 6.62 -27.10
CA PRO A 8 25.09 7.96 -27.12
C PRO A 8 24.25 8.24 -28.38
N LEU A 9 23.19 9.04 -28.22
CA LEU A 9 22.35 9.50 -29.32
C LEU A 9 22.93 10.76 -29.96
N ALA A 10 23.22 10.71 -31.27
CA ALA A 10 23.58 11.91 -32.04
C ALA A 10 22.31 12.60 -32.53
N LEU A 11 22.11 13.87 -32.12
CA LEU A 11 21.02 14.73 -32.58
C LEU A 11 21.53 15.75 -33.58
N ARG A 12 20.85 15.90 -34.72
CA ARG A 12 21.12 16.97 -35.68
C ARG A 12 20.48 18.28 -35.19
N PRO A 13 20.95 19.44 -35.65
CA PRO A 13 20.31 20.71 -35.35
C PRO A 13 18.81 20.66 -35.70
N LEU A 14 17.96 21.13 -34.80
CA LEU A 14 16.49 21.15 -34.91
C LEU A 14 15.82 19.75 -34.97
N GLN A 15 16.54 18.68 -34.68
CA GLN A 15 15.99 17.36 -34.61
C GLN A 15 15.29 17.16 -33.25
N GLU A 16 14.02 16.81 -33.30
CA GLU A 16 13.24 16.42 -32.14
C GLU A 16 13.30 14.90 -31.95
N ARG A 17 13.44 14.45 -30.72
CA ARG A 17 13.39 13.02 -30.34
C ARG A 17 12.53 12.82 -29.11
N VAL A 18 11.54 11.95 -29.24
CA VAL A 18 10.72 11.54 -28.11
C VAL A 18 11.40 10.36 -27.41
N LEU A 19 11.67 10.50 -26.12
CA LEU A 19 12.17 9.44 -25.27
C LEU A 19 11.02 8.94 -24.37
N THR A 20 10.71 7.66 -24.45
CA THR A 20 9.71 7.04 -23.58
C THR A 20 10.39 6.44 -22.37
N LEU A 21 10.02 6.93 -21.19
CA LEU A 21 10.47 6.38 -19.91
C LEU A 21 9.43 5.38 -19.42
N THR A 22 9.81 4.12 -19.30
CA THR A 22 8.94 3.06 -18.79
C THR A 22 9.36 2.68 -17.38
N VAL A 23 8.42 2.70 -16.44
CA VAL A 23 8.62 2.21 -15.09
C VAL A 23 8.17 0.75 -15.05
N GLY A 24 9.07 -0.17 -14.69
CA GLY A 24 8.75 -1.59 -14.55
C GLY A 24 7.76 -1.84 -13.41
N LEU A 25 7.06 -2.97 -13.48
CA LEU A 25 6.13 -3.41 -12.44
C LEU A 25 6.88 -3.87 -11.17
N ASP A 26 8.10 -4.39 -11.35
CA ASP A 26 8.93 -4.86 -10.24
C ASP A 26 9.71 -3.73 -9.61
N GLY A 27 9.90 -3.79 -8.29
CA GLY A 27 10.68 -2.83 -7.51
C GLY A 27 9.89 -2.23 -6.35
N PRO A 28 10.46 -1.27 -5.61
CA PRO A 28 9.83 -0.69 -4.43
C PRO A 28 8.46 -0.09 -4.75
N PRO A 29 7.50 -0.20 -3.82
CA PRO A 29 6.12 0.27 -4.02
C PRO A 29 6.03 1.78 -4.21
N VAL A 30 6.93 2.53 -3.60
CA VAL A 30 7.07 3.99 -3.79
C VAL A 30 8.17 4.23 -4.80
N ILE A 31 7.86 4.97 -5.85
CA ILE A 31 8.83 5.39 -6.87
C ILE A 31 9.32 6.77 -6.49
N ASP A 32 10.62 6.91 -6.23
CA ASP A 32 11.33 8.18 -6.14
C ASP A 32 12.66 8.00 -6.89
N ALA A 33 12.68 8.42 -8.13
CA ALA A 33 13.82 8.22 -9.02
C ALA A 33 14.14 9.51 -9.78
N VAL A 34 15.41 9.68 -10.11
CA VAL A 34 15.87 10.77 -10.95
C VAL A 34 16.49 10.18 -12.21
N ALA A 35 15.94 10.52 -13.37
CA ALA A 35 16.56 10.26 -14.66
C ALA A 35 17.42 11.45 -15.04
N VAL A 36 18.70 11.23 -15.33
CA VAL A 36 19.61 12.29 -15.76
C VAL A 36 19.95 12.09 -17.24
N LEU A 37 19.69 13.10 -18.04
CA LEU A 37 20.13 13.20 -19.43
C LEU A 37 21.42 14.01 -19.47
N SER A 38 22.53 13.36 -19.82
CA SER A 38 23.84 14.01 -19.94
C SER A 38 24.15 14.26 -21.39
N PHE A 39 24.56 15.49 -21.71
CA PHE A 39 24.95 15.93 -23.05
C PHE A 39 26.46 16.02 -23.18
N ALA A 40 26.97 15.91 -24.40
CA ALA A 40 28.40 15.95 -24.69
C ALA A 40 29.07 17.30 -24.37
N ASP A 41 28.29 18.36 -24.31
CA ASP A 41 28.72 19.71 -23.91
C ASP A 41 28.85 19.89 -22.38
N GLY A 42 28.55 18.84 -21.61
CA GLY A 42 28.57 18.84 -20.15
C GLY A 42 27.27 19.31 -19.50
N ALA A 43 26.26 19.70 -20.27
CA ALA A 43 24.95 20.01 -19.73
C ALA A 43 24.25 18.74 -19.24
N ASN A 44 23.55 18.85 -18.15
CA ASN A 44 22.74 17.75 -17.56
C ASN A 44 21.32 18.23 -17.29
N TRP A 45 20.35 17.44 -17.74
CA TRP A 45 18.96 17.65 -17.39
C TRP A 45 18.50 16.52 -16.48
N SER A 46 17.87 16.88 -15.39
CA SER A 46 17.29 15.90 -14.45
C SER A 46 15.77 15.92 -14.51
N ILE A 47 15.19 14.74 -14.63
CA ILE A 47 13.75 14.52 -14.58
C ILE A 47 13.47 13.71 -13.32
N ARG A 48 12.78 14.29 -12.36
CA ARG A 48 12.32 13.57 -11.19
C ARG A 48 11.04 12.79 -11.54
N ILE A 49 11.04 11.50 -11.19
CA ILE A 49 9.93 10.59 -11.40
C ILE A 49 9.49 10.13 -10.02
N ASP A 50 8.32 10.55 -9.62
CA ASP A 50 7.72 10.11 -8.35
C ASP A 50 6.35 9.51 -8.59
N GLY A 51 6.02 8.48 -7.83
CA GLY A 51 4.77 7.74 -8.01
C GLY A 51 4.62 6.57 -7.05
N LEU A 52 3.55 5.82 -7.27
CA LEU A 52 3.27 4.57 -6.56
C LEU A 52 3.05 3.48 -7.58
N ARG A 53 3.63 2.29 -7.34
CA ARG A 53 3.35 1.09 -8.14
C ARG A 53 2.10 0.37 -7.68
N LEU A 54 1.66 0.64 -6.46
CA LEU A 54 0.48 0.04 -5.85
C LEU A 54 -0.68 1.02 -5.82
N ASN A 55 -1.88 0.50 -6.02
CA ASN A 55 -3.09 1.26 -5.79
C ASN A 55 -3.38 1.29 -4.28
N ALA A 56 -3.65 2.47 -3.73
CA ALA A 56 -4.05 2.59 -2.35
C ALA A 56 -5.55 2.36 -2.20
N TRP A 57 -5.94 1.52 -1.24
CA TRP A 57 -7.34 1.43 -0.84
C TRP A 57 -7.62 2.47 0.24
N SER A 58 -8.26 3.58 -0.11
CA SER A 58 -8.45 4.72 0.80
C SER A 58 -9.85 4.82 1.41
N LEU A 59 -10.80 3.98 0.99
CA LEU A 59 -12.15 3.97 1.55
C LEU A 59 -12.21 3.08 2.80
N PRO A 60 -12.57 3.64 3.98
CA PRO A 60 -12.64 2.86 5.21
C PRO A 60 -13.81 1.88 5.20
N PRO A 61 -13.78 0.85 6.07
CA PRO A 61 -14.91 0.00 6.33
C PRO A 61 -16.13 0.77 6.84
N ASP A 62 -17.31 0.26 6.56
CA ASP A 62 -18.52 0.65 7.27
C ASP A 62 -18.49 0.03 8.68
N TRP A 63 -18.17 0.85 9.68
CA TRP A 63 -18.06 0.40 11.06
C TRP A 63 -19.39 0.05 11.73
N SER A 64 -20.50 0.12 11.00
CA SER A 64 -21.78 -0.45 11.45
C SER A 64 -21.79 -1.97 11.34
N GLU A 65 -20.90 -2.54 10.53
CA GLU A 65 -20.69 -3.98 10.38
C GLU A 65 -19.27 -4.36 10.83
N PRO A 66 -19.06 -5.61 11.31
CA PRO A 66 -17.74 -6.04 11.76
C PRO A 66 -16.76 -6.16 10.57
N LEU A 67 -15.50 -5.76 10.81
CA LEU A 67 -14.39 -6.17 9.98
C LEU A 67 -13.88 -7.49 10.50
N THR A 68 -13.85 -8.51 9.65
CA THR A 68 -13.36 -9.85 9.97
C THR A 68 -11.95 -10.02 9.43
N GLU A 69 -11.03 -10.38 10.29
CA GLU A 69 -9.69 -10.80 9.92
C GLU A 69 -9.54 -12.31 10.13
N THR A 70 -9.02 -13.00 9.14
CA THR A 70 -8.76 -14.43 9.19
C THR A 70 -7.29 -14.73 9.05
N LEU A 71 -6.75 -15.53 9.96
CA LEU A 71 -5.41 -16.06 9.97
C LEU A 71 -5.45 -17.55 9.65
N ALA A 72 -5.11 -17.93 8.42
CA ALA A 72 -5.18 -19.30 7.96
C ALA A 72 -3.80 -19.96 8.05
N TRP A 73 -3.67 -20.91 8.96
CA TRP A 73 -2.50 -21.78 9.08
C TRP A 73 -2.65 -23.02 8.21
N LEU A 74 -1.58 -23.46 7.57
CA LEU A 74 -1.54 -24.74 6.88
C LEU A 74 -0.78 -25.73 7.76
N THR A 75 -1.50 -26.70 8.32
CA THR A 75 -0.96 -27.73 9.19
C THR A 75 -1.34 -29.10 8.66
N ASP A 76 -0.36 -29.96 8.41
CA ASP A 76 -0.60 -31.37 8.13
C ASP A 76 -0.90 -32.09 9.47
N VAL A 77 -2.00 -32.84 9.50
CA VAL A 77 -2.43 -33.59 10.68
C VAL A 77 -2.48 -35.07 10.30
N GLN A 78 -1.54 -35.84 10.82
CA GLN A 78 -1.48 -37.28 10.62
C GLN A 78 -1.97 -38.00 11.88
N ILE A 79 -2.94 -38.89 11.71
CA ILE A 79 -3.47 -39.69 12.77
C ILE A 79 -3.06 -41.15 12.54
N ALA A 80 -2.23 -41.68 13.43
CA ALA A 80 -1.81 -43.09 13.37
C ALA A 80 -2.98 -43.99 13.82
N VAL A 81 -2.98 -45.25 13.38
CA VAL A 81 -3.99 -46.25 13.77
C VAL A 81 -4.03 -46.43 15.28
N ALA A 82 -2.91 -46.22 15.99
CA ALA A 82 -2.84 -46.25 17.46
C ALA A 82 -3.40 -44.99 18.15
N GLY A 83 -4.00 -44.05 17.41
CA GLY A 83 -4.56 -42.81 17.95
C GLY A 83 -3.56 -41.68 18.22
N THR A 84 -2.27 -41.88 17.90
CA THR A 84 -1.27 -40.81 18.02
C THR A 84 -1.48 -39.79 16.91
N VAL A 85 -1.52 -38.50 17.28
CA VAL A 85 -1.68 -37.38 16.35
C VAL A 85 -0.36 -36.65 16.20
N THR A 86 0.16 -36.60 14.98
CA THR A 86 1.32 -35.76 14.62
C THR A 86 0.83 -34.55 13.84
N ARG A 87 1.29 -33.37 14.22
CA ARG A 87 0.99 -32.11 13.57
C ARG A 87 2.27 -31.47 13.06
N THR A 88 2.33 -31.23 11.75
CA THR A 88 3.48 -30.60 11.09
C THR A 88 3.03 -29.25 10.49
N PRO A 89 3.58 -28.12 10.93
CA PRO A 89 3.28 -26.85 10.28
C PRO A 89 3.90 -26.84 8.87
N LEU A 90 3.09 -26.57 7.86
CA LEU A 90 3.53 -26.44 6.47
C LEU A 90 3.77 -24.98 6.07
N ARG A 91 3.45 -24.04 6.96
CA ARG A 91 3.74 -22.60 6.83
C ARG A 91 4.32 -22.08 8.12
N GLU A 92 5.32 -21.22 8.00
CA GLU A 92 5.94 -20.52 9.14
C GLU A 92 5.09 -19.35 9.61
N ALA A 93 4.32 -18.73 8.69
CA ALA A 93 3.42 -17.60 8.96
C ALA A 93 2.01 -17.88 8.43
N PRO A 94 0.96 -17.35 9.06
CA PRO A 94 -0.40 -17.51 8.57
C PRO A 94 -0.62 -16.73 7.29
N HIS A 95 -1.51 -17.25 6.45
CA HIS A 95 -2.09 -16.49 5.36
C HIS A 95 -3.19 -15.59 5.93
N ARG A 96 -3.14 -14.30 5.63
CA ARG A 96 -3.99 -13.28 6.23
C ARG A 96 -5.02 -12.80 5.21
N SER A 97 -6.27 -12.71 5.62
CA SER A 97 -7.33 -12.13 4.79
C SER A 97 -8.23 -11.23 5.64
N TRP A 98 -8.83 -10.23 4.98
CA TRP A 98 -9.75 -9.27 5.59
C TRP A 98 -11.04 -9.25 4.80
N GLU A 99 -12.15 -9.27 5.53
CA GLU A 99 -13.48 -9.13 4.97
C GLU A 99 -14.22 -8.02 5.68
N PHE A 100 -14.78 -7.07 4.93
CA PHE A 100 -15.51 -5.94 5.46
C PHE A 100 -16.49 -5.35 4.44
N ALA A 101 -17.55 -4.76 4.96
CA ALA A 101 -18.48 -3.96 4.17
C ALA A 101 -17.95 -2.54 3.99
N ILE A 102 -18.30 -1.94 2.87
CA ILE A 102 -18.14 -0.50 2.65
C ILE A 102 -19.47 0.12 2.27
N LEU A 103 -19.65 1.37 2.68
CA LEU A 103 -20.76 2.22 2.29
C LEU A 103 -20.19 3.44 1.58
N ALA A 104 -20.56 3.63 0.32
CA ALA A 104 -20.02 4.67 -0.53
C ALA A 104 -21.12 5.62 -1.03
N ASP A 105 -20.95 6.93 -0.82
CA ASP A 105 -21.87 7.96 -1.30
C ASP A 105 -21.24 8.73 -2.47
N ARG A 106 -22.05 9.10 -3.45
CA ARG A 106 -21.73 10.02 -4.57
C ARG A 106 -20.32 9.86 -5.14
N ARG A 107 -19.35 10.69 -4.66
CA ARG A 107 -17.98 10.72 -5.13
C ARG A 107 -17.23 9.44 -4.79
N GLU A 108 -17.47 8.91 -3.59
CA GLU A 108 -16.86 7.66 -3.14
C GLU A 108 -17.32 6.48 -3.99
N ARG A 109 -18.62 6.45 -4.35
CA ARG A 109 -19.15 5.44 -5.27
C ARG A 109 -18.38 5.44 -6.60
N ARG A 110 -18.15 6.62 -7.18
CA ARG A 110 -17.37 6.74 -8.43
C ARG A 110 -15.93 6.26 -8.24
N TRP A 111 -15.35 6.58 -7.11
CA TRP A 111 -14.01 6.11 -6.77
C TRP A 111 -13.98 4.58 -6.69
N VAL A 112 -14.95 3.94 -6.03
CA VAL A 112 -15.06 2.48 -5.95
C VAL A 112 -15.24 1.85 -7.34
N GLU A 113 -16.15 2.39 -8.16
CA GLU A 113 -16.37 1.90 -9.53
C GLU A 113 -15.09 1.92 -10.36
N HIS A 114 -14.28 2.99 -10.24
CA HIS A 114 -12.97 3.08 -10.89
C HIS A 114 -11.91 2.17 -10.26
N ALA A 115 -11.91 2.10 -8.94
CA ALA A 115 -10.98 1.25 -8.21
C ALA A 115 -11.17 -0.22 -8.55
N LEU A 116 -12.41 -0.66 -8.72
CA LEU A 116 -12.75 -2.05 -9.03
C LEU A 116 -12.64 -2.38 -10.53
N PHE A 117 -12.43 -1.39 -11.38
CA PHE A 117 -12.13 -1.67 -12.78
C PHE A 117 -10.79 -2.41 -12.88
N ASP A 118 -10.78 -3.57 -13.56
CA ASP A 118 -9.60 -4.44 -13.69
C ASP A 118 -9.04 -4.95 -12.34
N TRP A 119 -9.94 -5.22 -11.39
CA TRP A 119 -9.60 -5.61 -10.01
C TRP A 119 -8.73 -6.87 -9.92
N THR A 120 -8.88 -7.81 -10.85
CA THR A 120 -8.16 -9.10 -10.85
C THR A 120 -6.65 -8.93 -10.99
N ALA A 121 -6.20 -7.92 -11.73
CA ALA A 121 -4.80 -7.64 -11.97
C ALA A 121 -4.19 -6.69 -10.92
N ARG A 122 -5.01 -6.08 -10.05
CA ARG A 122 -4.54 -5.06 -9.13
C ARG A 122 -4.05 -5.62 -7.80
N VAL A 123 -2.92 -5.09 -7.37
CA VAL A 123 -2.42 -5.21 -6.01
C VAL A 123 -2.68 -3.88 -5.29
N TRP A 124 -3.21 -3.98 -4.08
CA TRP A 124 -3.60 -2.83 -3.27
C TRP A 124 -2.68 -2.67 -2.08
N ALA A 125 -2.33 -1.44 -1.74
CA ALA A 125 -1.89 -1.09 -0.41
C ALA A 125 -3.16 -0.95 0.45
N LEU A 126 -3.50 -2.00 1.19
CA LEU A 126 -4.66 -2.08 2.06
C LEU A 126 -4.29 -1.62 3.46
N PRO A 127 -4.91 -0.56 4.00
CA PRO A 127 -4.69 -0.16 5.38
C PRO A 127 -5.24 -1.22 6.34
N VAL A 128 -4.49 -1.52 7.39
CA VAL A 128 -4.97 -2.28 8.54
C VAL A 128 -5.76 -1.31 9.42
N PHE A 129 -7.04 -1.16 9.14
CA PHE A 129 -7.90 -0.12 9.71
C PHE A 129 -8.03 -0.18 11.22
N VAL A 130 -7.85 -1.36 11.81
CA VAL A 130 -7.89 -1.58 13.26
C VAL A 130 -6.66 -1.03 13.97
N ASP A 131 -5.53 -0.94 13.28
CA ASP A 131 -4.24 -0.48 13.81
C ASP A 131 -3.99 1.00 13.51
N THR A 132 -5.01 1.82 13.76
CA THR A 132 -4.95 3.26 13.49
C THR A 132 -4.33 4.03 14.64
N ARG A 133 -3.38 4.93 14.33
CA ARG A 133 -2.92 6.00 15.23
C ARG A 133 -3.30 7.37 14.68
N ARG A 134 -3.39 8.34 15.56
CA ARG A 134 -3.62 9.74 15.18
C ARG A 134 -2.39 10.57 15.47
N LEU A 135 -2.06 11.48 14.57
CA LEU A 135 -1.00 12.44 14.81
C LEU A 135 -1.37 13.34 16.00
N GLY A 136 -0.50 13.38 17.00
CA GLY A 136 -0.66 14.26 18.17
C GLY A 136 -0.24 15.72 17.90
N ALA A 137 0.54 15.94 16.83
CA ALA A 137 1.01 17.23 16.37
C ALA A 137 0.94 17.32 14.84
N PRO A 138 0.89 18.53 14.27
CA PRO A 138 0.95 18.68 12.81
C PRO A 138 2.30 18.22 12.27
N LEU A 139 2.28 17.60 11.09
CA LEU A 139 3.48 17.16 10.37
C LEU A 139 3.72 18.10 9.19
N ALA A 140 4.91 18.65 9.07
CA ALA A 140 5.26 19.53 7.96
C ALA A 140 5.45 18.73 6.65
N ALA A 141 5.26 19.36 5.51
CA ALA A 141 5.72 18.82 4.24
C ALA A 141 7.25 18.67 4.27
N GLY A 142 7.76 17.57 3.70
CA GLY A 142 9.19 17.27 3.74
C GLY A 142 9.63 16.54 5.03
N ALA A 143 8.72 16.16 5.91
CA ALA A 143 9.05 15.41 7.12
C ALA A 143 9.57 14.01 6.76
N VAL A 144 10.65 13.60 7.39
CA VAL A 144 11.28 12.27 7.26
C VAL A 144 11.02 11.38 8.47
N GLU A 145 10.34 11.91 9.48
CA GLU A 145 9.97 11.18 10.70
C GLU A 145 8.54 11.53 11.11
N ILE A 146 7.81 10.54 11.61
CA ILE A 146 6.46 10.70 12.17
C ILE A 146 6.55 10.37 13.67
N PRO A 147 6.23 11.34 14.57
CA PRO A 147 6.28 11.12 16.02
C PRO A 147 5.02 10.36 16.48
N VAL A 148 5.02 9.05 16.28
CA VAL A 148 3.93 8.15 16.64
C VAL A 148 4.50 6.87 17.23
N ASP A 149 3.93 6.44 18.34
CA ASP A 149 4.22 5.15 18.94
C ASP A 149 3.54 4.03 18.15
N ALA A 150 4.35 3.19 17.54
CA ALA A 150 3.94 2.04 16.74
C ALA A 150 3.86 0.73 17.55
N THR A 151 4.13 0.77 18.86
CA THR A 151 4.19 -0.42 19.71
C THR A 151 2.87 -1.18 19.69
N GLY A 152 2.93 -2.48 19.45
CA GLY A 152 1.77 -3.38 19.41
C GLY A 152 0.86 -3.20 18.20
N LEU A 153 1.30 -2.47 17.18
CA LEU A 153 0.59 -2.30 15.92
C LEU A 153 1.36 -2.94 14.77
N ASP A 154 0.67 -3.19 13.68
CA ASP A 154 1.16 -3.91 12.51
C ASP A 154 2.08 -3.07 11.58
N PHE A 155 2.85 -2.14 12.16
CA PHE A 155 3.89 -1.44 11.42
C PHE A 155 5.15 -2.30 11.32
N ALA A 156 5.72 -2.41 10.12
CA ALA A 156 6.96 -3.13 9.88
C ALA A 156 7.93 -2.29 9.05
N VAL A 157 9.23 -2.50 9.26
CA VAL A 157 10.28 -1.88 8.44
C VAL A 157 10.21 -2.43 7.02
N GLY A 158 10.28 -1.56 6.02
CA GLY A 158 10.10 -1.90 4.61
C GLY A 158 8.64 -2.00 4.16
N SER A 159 7.67 -1.95 5.08
CA SER A 159 6.25 -1.91 4.74
C SER A 159 5.76 -0.49 4.44
N LEU A 160 4.54 -0.40 3.96
CA LEU A 160 3.86 0.88 3.73
C LEU A 160 3.04 1.30 4.95
N ALA A 161 2.91 2.60 5.11
CA ALA A 161 1.93 3.22 5.99
C ALA A 161 1.14 4.29 5.24
N MET A 162 -0.10 4.51 5.63
CA MET A 162 -0.98 5.51 5.04
C MET A 162 -1.24 6.64 6.02
N LEU A 163 -0.86 7.84 5.66
CA LEU A 163 -1.38 9.08 6.22
C LEU A 163 -2.72 9.36 5.56
N TRP A 164 -3.79 9.45 6.34
CA TRP A 164 -5.15 9.51 5.80
C TRP A 164 -6.00 10.57 6.50
N ARG A 165 -6.70 11.36 5.74
CA ARG A 165 -7.68 12.34 6.21
C ARG A 165 -9.08 12.02 5.68
N ASP A 166 -9.17 11.76 4.38
CA ASP A 166 -10.38 11.37 3.67
C ASP A 166 -10.02 10.53 2.42
N VAL A 167 -11.02 10.00 1.73
CA VAL A 167 -10.85 9.11 0.56
C VAL A 167 -10.00 9.71 -0.56
N ALA A 168 -10.00 11.05 -0.69
CA ALA A 168 -9.23 11.76 -1.70
C ALA A 168 -7.92 12.37 -1.18
N THR A 169 -7.77 12.42 0.14
CA THR A 169 -6.63 13.06 0.81
C THR A 169 -5.89 12.04 1.66
N TYR A 170 -4.96 11.36 1.04
CA TYR A 170 -4.09 10.38 1.67
C TYR A 170 -2.70 10.43 1.04
N GLU A 171 -1.74 9.83 1.70
CA GLU A 171 -0.37 9.65 1.22
C GLU A 171 0.17 8.32 1.72
N LEU A 172 0.72 7.50 0.81
CA LEU A 172 1.47 6.31 1.18
C LEU A 172 2.94 6.67 1.40
N VAL A 173 3.46 6.22 2.51
CA VAL A 173 4.87 6.39 2.89
C VAL A 173 5.49 5.03 3.20
N GLU A 174 6.76 4.84 2.90
CA GLU A 174 7.49 3.62 3.21
C GLU A 174 8.21 3.79 4.55
N VAL A 175 8.06 2.81 5.43
CA VAL A 175 8.67 2.77 6.75
C VAL A 175 10.13 2.34 6.61
N ALA A 176 11.07 3.21 6.96
CA ALA A 176 12.49 2.91 6.95
C ALA A 176 12.98 2.34 8.28
N GLN A 177 12.46 2.84 9.40
CA GLN A 177 12.83 2.40 10.75
C GLN A 177 11.71 2.71 11.74
N ILE A 178 11.58 1.89 12.77
CA ILE A 178 10.69 2.10 13.91
C ILE A 178 11.53 2.09 15.17
N ALA A 179 11.58 3.20 15.90
CA ALA A 179 12.32 3.31 17.14
C ALA A 179 11.81 4.47 18.01
N ASN A 180 11.85 4.32 19.32
CA ASN A 180 11.62 5.40 20.30
C ASN A 180 10.33 6.20 20.07
N ALA A 181 9.20 5.53 19.85
CA ALA A 181 7.91 6.13 19.53
C ALA A 181 7.95 7.05 18.28
N ARG A 182 8.78 6.70 17.30
CA ARG A 182 8.88 7.39 16.01
C ARG A 182 8.97 6.39 14.87
N ILE A 183 8.44 6.77 13.74
CA ILE A 183 8.54 6.06 12.47
C ILE A 183 9.37 6.92 11.53
N ALA A 184 10.57 6.46 11.16
CA ALA A 184 11.37 7.10 10.12
C ALA A 184 10.89 6.63 8.75
N LEU A 185 10.86 7.56 7.79
CA LEU A 185 10.38 7.33 6.44
C LEU A 185 11.55 7.19 5.47
N ARG A 186 11.39 6.36 4.45
CA ARG A 186 12.40 6.23 3.38
C ARG A 186 12.45 7.46 2.48
N ALA A 187 11.31 8.13 2.28
CA ALA A 187 11.20 9.36 1.52
C ALA A 187 10.42 10.41 2.31
N PRO A 188 10.72 11.70 2.16
CA PRO A 188 10.02 12.76 2.86
C PRO A 188 8.55 12.84 2.44
N THR A 189 7.68 13.27 3.38
CA THR A 189 6.26 13.50 3.08
C THR A 189 6.10 14.61 2.03
N ARG A 190 5.17 14.43 1.11
CA ARG A 190 4.94 15.37 -0.01
C ARG A 190 4.11 16.59 0.42
N ARG A 191 3.29 16.42 1.46
CA ARG A 191 2.39 17.47 1.95
C ARG A 191 2.43 17.59 3.47
N ALA A 192 1.93 18.72 3.97
CA ALA A 192 1.71 18.90 5.40
C ALA A 192 0.44 18.16 5.84
N TRP A 193 0.48 17.62 7.07
CA TRP A 193 -0.62 16.89 7.66
C TRP A 193 -1.03 17.52 8.99
N PRO A 194 -2.31 17.84 9.18
CA PRO A 194 -2.79 18.44 10.44
C PRO A 194 -2.79 17.41 11.58
N VAL A 195 -2.88 17.93 12.80
CA VAL A 195 -3.14 17.12 13.98
C VAL A 195 -4.42 16.30 13.80
N GLY A 196 -4.44 15.09 14.34
CA GLY A 196 -5.58 14.18 14.22
C GLY A 196 -5.63 13.38 12.91
N THR A 197 -4.71 13.64 11.94
CA THR A 197 -4.55 12.77 10.75
C THR A 197 -4.33 11.33 11.20
N ARG A 198 -5.02 10.39 10.56
CA ARG A 198 -4.85 8.97 10.84
C ARG A 198 -3.59 8.45 10.16
N LEU A 199 -2.82 7.66 10.87
CA LEU A 199 -1.71 6.89 10.36
C LEU A 199 -2.05 5.41 10.55
N MET A 200 -2.02 4.65 9.48
CA MET A 200 -2.37 3.23 9.45
C MET A 200 -1.27 2.43 8.76
N PRO A 201 -0.84 1.29 9.31
CA PRO A 201 0.01 0.38 8.56
C PRO A 201 -0.74 -0.18 7.35
N CYS A 202 -0.03 -0.48 6.27
CA CYS A 202 -0.61 -1.04 5.06
C CYS A 202 0.03 -2.38 4.73
N ARG A 203 -0.79 -3.30 4.23
CA ARG A 203 -0.35 -4.58 3.67
C ARG A 203 -0.66 -4.63 2.19
N THR A 204 0.17 -5.32 1.43
CA THR A 204 -0.13 -5.60 0.03
C THR A 204 -1.17 -6.70 -0.03
N ALA A 205 -2.27 -6.45 -0.74
CA ALA A 205 -3.40 -7.37 -0.81
C ALA A 205 -4.07 -7.36 -2.18
N ARG A 206 -4.78 -8.44 -2.49
CA ARG A 206 -5.62 -8.58 -3.68
C ARG A 206 -7.06 -8.87 -3.28
N LEU A 207 -7.99 -8.43 -4.09
CA LEU A 207 -9.38 -8.89 -3.99
C LEU A 207 -9.46 -10.34 -4.43
N THR A 208 -10.18 -11.18 -3.69
CA THR A 208 -10.35 -12.60 -3.99
C THR A 208 -11.51 -12.86 -4.92
N ASP A 209 -12.57 -12.07 -4.79
CA ASP A 209 -13.84 -12.28 -5.48
C ASP A 209 -14.31 -11.01 -6.15
N ALA A 210 -15.15 -11.15 -7.19
CA ALA A 210 -15.83 -10.03 -7.83
C ALA A 210 -16.83 -9.40 -6.83
N PRO A 211 -16.65 -8.15 -6.43
CA PRO A 211 -17.55 -7.56 -5.46
C PRO A 211 -18.90 -7.24 -6.06
N GLU A 212 -19.97 -7.60 -5.35
CA GLU A 212 -21.34 -7.24 -5.72
C GLU A 212 -21.64 -5.81 -5.28
N LEU A 213 -21.94 -4.94 -6.23
CA LEU A 213 -22.30 -3.54 -5.97
C LEU A 213 -23.82 -3.43 -5.74
N ARG A 214 -24.22 -3.25 -4.49
CA ARG A 214 -25.64 -3.06 -4.10
C ARG A 214 -25.98 -1.59 -4.04
N ARG A 215 -26.88 -1.15 -4.92
CA ARG A 215 -27.32 0.24 -4.99
C ARG A 215 -28.59 0.42 -4.17
N HIS A 216 -28.52 1.22 -3.11
CA HIS A 216 -29.65 1.53 -2.24
C HIS A 216 -30.44 2.73 -2.75
N THR A 217 -29.72 3.72 -3.33
CA THR A 217 -30.31 4.89 -3.97
C THR A 217 -29.48 5.29 -5.19
N ASP A 218 -29.84 6.38 -5.86
CA ASP A 218 -29.06 7.01 -6.92
C ASP A 218 -27.65 7.45 -6.44
N ARG A 219 -27.44 7.59 -5.13
CA ARG A 219 -26.22 8.10 -4.51
C ARG A 219 -25.48 7.06 -3.68
N LEU A 220 -26.21 6.22 -2.97
CA LEU A 220 -25.68 5.32 -1.96
C LEU A 220 -25.51 3.90 -2.51
N MET A 221 -24.35 3.36 -2.29
CA MET A 221 -23.96 2.00 -2.68
C MET A 221 -23.23 1.32 -1.54
N SER A 222 -23.48 0.03 -1.35
CA SER A 222 -22.68 -0.83 -0.47
C SER A 222 -22.11 -2.01 -1.23
N THR A 223 -21.03 -2.56 -0.72
CA THR A 223 -20.46 -3.82 -1.18
C THR A 223 -19.66 -4.48 -0.07
N GLN A 224 -19.63 -5.81 -0.11
CA GLN A 224 -18.73 -6.62 0.69
C GLN A 224 -17.43 -6.84 -0.07
N LEU A 225 -16.31 -6.67 0.60
CA LEU A 225 -14.98 -6.82 0.02
C LEU A 225 -14.20 -7.86 0.81
N ARG A 226 -13.51 -8.72 0.09
CA ARG A 226 -12.59 -9.66 0.67
C ARG A 226 -11.22 -9.49 0.04
N PHE A 227 -10.25 -9.16 0.88
CA PHE A 227 -8.86 -9.01 0.49
C PHE A 227 -8.02 -10.13 1.08
N GLU A 228 -7.04 -10.56 0.33
CA GLU A 228 -6.07 -11.57 0.71
C GLU A 228 -4.66 -10.99 0.60
N ALA A 229 -3.85 -11.13 1.65
CA ALA A 229 -2.48 -10.66 1.64
C ALA A 229 -1.67 -11.35 0.53
N THR A 230 -0.86 -10.58 -0.19
CA THR A 230 0.02 -11.13 -1.25
C THR A 230 1.37 -11.57 -0.71
N GLU A 231 1.74 -11.09 0.47
CA GLU A 231 3.00 -11.41 1.14
C GLU A 231 2.73 -12.23 2.41
N PRO A 232 3.68 -13.07 2.83
CA PRO A 232 3.62 -13.71 4.14
C PRO A 232 3.46 -12.67 5.24
N CYS A 233 2.72 -13.03 6.28
CA CYS A 233 2.56 -12.15 7.42
C CYS A 233 3.86 -12.10 8.22
N ASP A 234 4.61 -11.01 8.10
CA ASP A 234 5.72 -10.70 9.00
C ASP A 234 5.14 -10.16 10.30
N TRP A 235 4.81 -11.07 11.22
CA TRP A 235 4.52 -10.63 12.58
C TRP A 235 5.80 -10.08 13.20
N PRO A 236 5.73 -8.96 13.91
CA PRO A 236 6.83 -8.59 14.76
C PRO A 236 7.12 -9.77 15.71
N PRO A 237 8.41 -10.07 15.97
CA PRO A 237 8.78 -11.13 16.91
C PRO A 237 8.00 -10.92 18.20
N ALA A 238 7.57 -12.04 18.78
CA ALA A 238 6.63 -12.12 19.90
C ALA A 238 6.67 -10.92 20.83
N LEU A 239 5.48 -10.40 21.12
CA LEU A 239 5.31 -9.40 22.19
C LEU A 239 6.11 -9.83 23.42
N PRO A 240 6.89 -8.93 24.01
CA PRO A 240 7.67 -9.24 25.21
C PRO A 240 6.77 -9.66 26.39
#